data_1d2ad89787642f18a95547d9df9b3b58
#
_entry.id   1d2ad89787642f18a95547d9df9b3b58
#
_cell.length_a   1.000
_cell.length_b   1.000
_cell.length_c   1.000
_cell.angle_alpha   90.00
_cell.angle_beta   90.00
_cell.angle_gamma   90.00
#
_symmetry.space_group_name_H-M   'P 1'
#
loop_
_entity.id
_entity.type
_entity.pdbx_description
1 polymer ?
#
loop_
_entity_poly.entity_id
_entity_poly.type
_entity_poly.pdbx_seq_one_letter_code
_entity_poly.pdbx_strand_id
1 'polypeptide(L)'
;MIRFLKQLALGLGKAALAIVLVFALFAGYGFYAEHSAKTKAAAMCASIKPGQDPAPLLNRAIADGASDFQTRWGKMSGLDTLFITYVGLPPFSRHMCLVQAKNGRVLSAKQSYLD
;
A
#
# COMPACT_ATOMS: atom_id res chain seq x y z
N MET A 1 -16.62 50.62 -1.99
CA MET A 1 -16.07 49.92 -0.83
C MET A 1 -16.81 48.63 -0.47
N ILE A 2 -18.13 48.68 -0.33
CA ILE A 2 -18.95 47.50 -0.05
C ILE A 2 -18.84 46.45 -1.17
N ARG A 3 -18.83 46.85 -2.43
CA ARG A 3 -18.64 45.92 -3.56
C ARG A 3 -17.29 45.21 -3.52
N PHE A 4 -16.24 45.96 -3.16
CA PHE A 4 -14.91 45.39 -3.04
C PHE A 4 -14.83 44.34 -1.92
N LEU A 5 -15.43 44.64 -0.78
CA LEU A 5 -15.50 43.69 0.35
C LEU A 5 -16.29 42.44 0.00
N LYS A 6 -17.42 42.60 -0.73
CA LYS A 6 -18.22 41.48 -1.22
C LYS A 6 -17.43 40.58 -2.17
N GLN A 7 -16.72 41.20 -3.13
CA GLN A 7 -15.91 40.47 -4.08
C GLN A 7 -14.75 39.73 -3.40
N LEU A 8 -14.13 40.35 -2.40
CA LEU A 8 -13.06 39.76 -1.62
C LEU A 8 -13.59 38.56 -0.82
N ALA A 9 -14.74 38.73 -0.16
CA ALA A 9 -15.36 37.65 0.61
C ALA A 9 -15.76 36.47 -0.29
N LEU A 10 -16.32 36.73 -1.46
CA LEU A 10 -16.68 35.68 -2.41
C LEU A 10 -15.42 34.95 -2.96
N GLY A 11 -14.35 35.70 -3.23
CA GLY A 11 -13.10 35.13 -3.68
C GLY A 11 -12.46 34.24 -2.62
N LEU A 12 -12.46 34.70 -1.36
CA LEU A 12 -11.94 33.91 -0.24
C LEU A 12 -12.81 32.66 0.01
N GLY A 13 -14.13 32.77 -0.12
CA GLY A 13 -15.04 31.64 0.00
C GLY A 13 -14.80 30.58 -1.07
N LYS A 14 -14.58 31.00 -2.31
CA LYS A 14 -14.25 30.08 -3.41
C LYS A 14 -12.92 29.42 -3.19
N ALA A 15 -11.91 30.16 -2.75
CA ALA A 15 -10.59 29.61 -2.45
C ALA A 15 -10.66 28.58 -1.31
N ALA A 16 -11.41 28.90 -0.25
CA ALA A 16 -11.60 27.99 0.87
C ALA A 16 -12.30 26.70 0.42
N LEU A 17 -13.34 26.83 -0.41
CA LEU A 17 -14.07 25.67 -0.96
C LEU A 17 -13.14 24.79 -1.81
N ALA A 18 -12.33 25.40 -2.67
CA ALA A 18 -11.36 24.67 -3.50
C ALA A 18 -10.36 23.90 -2.63
N ILE A 19 -9.84 24.52 -1.58
CA ILE A 19 -8.92 23.88 -0.65
C ILE A 19 -9.59 22.67 0.04
N VAL A 20 -10.81 22.83 0.53
CA VAL A 20 -11.57 21.75 1.17
C VAL A 20 -11.78 20.59 0.20
N LEU A 21 -12.14 20.88 -1.05
CA LEU A 21 -12.33 19.84 -2.08
C LEU A 21 -11.03 19.10 -2.37
N VAL A 22 -9.90 19.79 -2.48
CA VAL A 22 -8.61 19.18 -2.70
C VAL A 22 -8.24 18.25 -1.54
N PHE A 23 -8.41 18.72 -0.30
CA PHE A 23 -8.16 17.89 0.88
C PHE A 23 -9.08 16.68 0.94
N ALA A 24 -10.36 16.85 0.61
CA ALA A 24 -11.33 15.75 0.60
C ALA A 24 -10.95 14.69 -0.43
N LEU A 25 -10.55 15.09 -1.64
CA LEU A 25 -10.10 14.18 -2.69
C LEU A 25 -8.82 13.45 -2.28
N PHE A 26 -7.87 14.16 -1.69
CA PHE A 26 -6.63 13.59 -1.22
C PHE A 26 -6.86 12.58 -0.09
N ALA A 27 -7.71 12.92 0.87
CA ALA A 27 -8.06 12.02 1.96
C ALA A 27 -8.81 10.78 1.45
N GLY A 28 -9.75 10.95 0.52
CA GLY A 28 -10.47 9.85 -0.11
C GLY A 28 -9.55 8.90 -0.86
N TYR A 29 -8.61 9.45 -1.62
CA TYR A 29 -7.60 8.66 -2.29
C TYR A 29 -6.72 7.90 -1.29
N GLY A 30 -6.29 8.57 -0.22
CA GLY A 30 -5.47 7.96 0.82
C GLY A 30 -6.17 6.78 1.50
N PHE A 31 -7.42 6.95 1.88
CA PHE A 31 -8.23 5.86 2.45
C PHE A 31 -8.40 4.71 1.48
N TYR A 32 -8.69 5.00 0.22
CA TYR A 32 -8.82 3.97 -0.81
C TYR A 32 -7.50 3.22 -1.01
N ALA A 33 -6.39 3.92 -1.11
CA ALA A 33 -5.07 3.31 -1.31
C ALA A 33 -4.68 2.42 -0.13
N GLU A 34 -4.93 2.88 1.10
CA GLU A 34 -4.69 2.12 2.32
C GLU A 34 -5.52 0.83 2.35
N HIS A 35 -6.81 0.95 2.12
CA HIS A 35 -7.72 -0.20 2.12
C HIS A 35 -7.35 -1.20 1.03
N SER A 36 -7.05 -0.71 -0.16
CA SER A 36 -6.65 -1.55 -1.29
C SER A 36 -5.36 -2.31 -0.99
N ALA A 37 -4.34 -1.61 -0.47
CA ALA A 37 -3.06 -2.22 -0.12
C ALA A 37 -3.21 -3.28 0.96
N LYS A 38 -3.96 -2.97 2.01
CA LYS A 38 -4.24 -3.90 3.10
C LYS A 38 -4.97 -5.15 2.60
N THR A 39 -6.01 -4.96 1.79
CA THR A 39 -6.81 -6.06 1.26
C THR A 39 -5.98 -6.95 0.34
N LYS A 40 -5.16 -6.36 -0.52
CA LYS A 40 -4.28 -7.12 -1.42
C LYS A 40 -3.22 -7.91 -0.66
N ALA A 41 -2.61 -7.30 0.35
CA ALA A 41 -1.61 -7.98 1.19
C ALA A 41 -2.25 -9.16 1.92
N ALA A 42 -3.43 -8.98 2.49
CA ALA A 42 -4.16 -10.04 3.19
C ALA A 42 -4.54 -11.17 2.23
N ALA A 43 -5.05 -10.85 1.06
CA ALA A 43 -5.44 -11.86 0.05
C ALA A 43 -4.22 -12.62 -0.46
N MET A 44 -3.11 -11.94 -0.72
CA MET A 44 -1.89 -12.58 -1.17
C MET A 44 -1.36 -13.53 -0.10
N CYS A 45 -1.28 -13.10 1.16
CA CYS A 45 -0.85 -13.95 2.26
C CYS A 45 -1.77 -15.16 2.45
N ALA A 46 -3.08 -14.97 2.33
CA ALA A 46 -4.05 -16.06 2.48
C ALA A 46 -3.94 -17.09 1.34
N SER A 47 -3.49 -16.66 0.16
CA SER A 47 -3.34 -17.55 -1.00
C SER A 47 -2.07 -18.38 -0.96
N ILE A 48 -1.11 -18.03 -0.10
CA ILE A 48 0.17 -18.73 0.01
C ILE A 48 0.08 -19.79 1.09
N LYS A 49 0.37 -21.03 0.74
CA LYS A 49 0.25 -22.18 1.65
C LYS A 49 1.62 -22.75 1.98
N PRO A 50 1.83 -23.26 3.21
CA PRO A 50 3.05 -24.00 3.54
C PRO A 50 3.25 -25.20 2.60
N GLY A 51 4.49 -25.43 2.22
CA GLY A 51 4.86 -26.51 1.29
C GLY A 51 4.78 -26.13 -0.18
N GLN A 52 4.25 -24.97 -0.51
CA GLN A 52 4.15 -24.46 -1.87
C GLN A 52 5.52 -24.09 -2.43
N ASP A 53 5.69 -24.17 -3.76
CA ASP A 53 6.89 -23.68 -4.41
C ASP A 53 6.92 -22.13 -4.39
N PRO A 54 7.98 -21.52 -3.81
CA PRO A 54 8.05 -20.07 -3.73
C PRO A 54 8.50 -19.39 -5.03
N ALA A 55 9.00 -20.12 -6.02
CA ALA A 55 9.62 -19.54 -7.21
C ALA A 55 8.71 -18.59 -8.01
N PRO A 56 7.40 -18.87 -8.22
CA PRO A 56 6.54 -17.96 -8.99
C PRO A 56 5.99 -16.78 -8.18
N LEU A 57 6.21 -16.72 -6.87
CA LEU A 57 5.53 -15.76 -5.99
C LEU A 57 5.94 -14.31 -6.26
N LEU A 58 7.21 -14.05 -6.55
CA LEU A 58 7.68 -12.69 -6.84
C LEU A 58 6.96 -12.07 -8.03
N ASN A 59 6.95 -12.78 -9.16
CA ASN A 59 6.32 -12.29 -10.38
C ASN A 59 4.80 -12.20 -10.22
N ARG A 60 4.21 -13.15 -9.51
CA ARG A 60 2.79 -13.14 -9.21
C ARG A 60 2.39 -11.93 -8.37
N ALA A 61 3.19 -11.60 -7.35
CA ALA A 61 2.94 -10.44 -6.50
C ALA A 61 3.02 -9.13 -7.28
N ILE A 62 4.04 -8.99 -8.13
CA ILE A 62 4.22 -7.79 -8.96
C ILE A 62 3.06 -7.66 -9.94
N ALA A 63 2.61 -8.75 -10.54
CA ALA A 63 1.46 -8.76 -11.43
C ALA A 63 0.16 -8.36 -10.71
N ASP A 64 0.06 -8.67 -9.41
CA ASP A 64 -1.09 -8.31 -8.58
C ASP A 64 -1.05 -6.85 -8.07
N GLY A 65 -0.01 -6.11 -8.38
CA GLY A 65 0.13 -4.70 -8.01
C GLY A 65 1.07 -4.41 -6.85
N ALA A 66 1.85 -5.39 -6.39
CA ALA A 66 2.88 -5.15 -5.39
C ALA A 66 3.95 -4.21 -5.93
N SER A 67 4.59 -3.46 -5.03
CA SER A 67 5.65 -2.54 -5.41
C SER A 67 6.84 -3.29 -6.00
N ASP A 68 7.13 -3.02 -7.25
CA ASP A 68 8.27 -3.61 -7.96
C ASP A 68 9.59 -3.30 -7.26
N PHE A 69 9.74 -2.07 -6.79
CA PHE A 69 10.95 -1.60 -6.13
C PHE A 69 11.15 -2.22 -4.74
N GLN A 70 10.07 -2.47 -4.00
CA GLN A 70 10.11 -2.90 -2.60
C GLN A 70 9.85 -4.40 -2.41
N THR A 71 9.35 -5.09 -3.43
CA THR A 71 9.08 -6.52 -3.37
C THR A 71 10.32 -7.28 -3.83
N ARG A 72 10.97 -7.96 -2.90
CA ARG A 72 12.24 -8.65 -3.20
C ARG A 72 12.49 -9.79 -2.22
N TRP A 73 13.38 -10.70 -2.62
CA TRP A 73 13.90 -11.73 -1.75
C TRP A 73 15.02 -11.17 -0.88
N GLY A 74 15.04 -11.59 0.37
CA GLY A 74 16.09 -11.27 1.33
C GLY A 74 16.22 -12.39 2.34
N LYS A 75 16.87 -12.11 3.44
CA LYS A 75 16.99 -13.08 4.55
C LYS A 75 16.54 -12.44 5.84
N MET A 76 15.81 -13.20 6.63
CA MET A 76 15.37 -12.82 7.96
C MET A 76 15.46 -14.04 8.86
N SER A 77 16.18 -13.92 9.98
CA SER A 77 16.41 -15.03 10.92
C SER A 77 17.02 -16.27 10.24
N GLY A 78 17.88 -16.06 9.23
CA GLY A 78 18.55 -17.15 8.52
C GLY A 78 17.71 -17.84 7.45
N LEU A 79 16.44 -17.43 7.28
CA LEU A 79 15.55 -18.00 6.28
C LEU A 79 15.42 -17.07 5.08
N ASP A 80 15.25 -17.66 3.89
CA ASP A 80 14.90 -16.89 2.72
C ASP A 80 13.51 -16.28 2.91
N THR A 81 13.40 -14.97 2.75
CA THR A 81 12.16 -14.24 3.00
C THR A 81 11.82 -13.40 1.78
N LEU A 82 10.63 -13.59 1.25
CA LEU A 82 10.08 -12.71 0.21
C LEU A 82 9.28 -11.60 0.89
N PHE A 83 9.73 -10.37 0.68
CA PHE A 83 9.05 -9.18 1.20
C PHE A 83 8.10 -8.67 0.12
N ILE A 84 6.85 -9.13 0.15
CA ILE A 84 5.81 -8.66 -0.78
C ILE A 84 5.22 -7.39 -0.19
N THR A 85 5.39 -6.26 -0.87
CA THR A 85 5.03 -4.94 -0.35
C THR A 85 3.98 -4.28 -1.21
N TYR A 86 2.84 -3.94 -0.61
CA TYR A 86 1.80 -3.11 -1.21
C TYR A 86 1.83 -1.75 -0.55
N VAL A 87 2.09 -0.70 -1.33
CA VAL A 87 2.17 0.66 -0.81
C VAL A 87 0.75 1.23 -0.72
N GLY A 88 0.38 1.70 0.47
CA GLY A 88 -0.88 2.36 0.71
C GLY A 88 -0.80 3.83 0.34
N LEU A 89 -0.85 4.72 1.34
CA LEU A 89 -0.66 6.15 1.11
C LEU A 89 0.83 6.41 0.90
N PRO A 90 1.28 6.67 -0.35
CA PRO A 90 2.71 6.88 -0.62
C PRO A 90 3.23 8.17 0.03
N PRO A 91 4.44 8.15 0.59
CA PRO A 91 5.35 7.01 0.78
C PRO A 91 5.26 6.39 2.17
N PHE A 92 4.20 6.67 2.93
CA PHE A 92 4.18 6.55 4.38
C PHE A 92 3.73 5.19 4.90
N SER A 93 2.91 4.44 4.17
CA SER A 93 2.43 3.18 4.71
C SER A 93 2.63 2.02 3.75
N ARG A 94 2.99 0.87 4.31
CA ARG A 94 3.29 -0.35 3.58
C ARG A 94 2.59 -1.52 4.25
N HIS A 95 1.80 -2.22 3.45
CA HIS A 95 1.19 -3.47 3.88
C HIS A 95 1.97 -4.61 3.22
N MET A 96 2.51 -5.50 4.02
CA MET A 96 3.45 -6.51 3.55
C MET A 96 2.93 -7.91 3.83
N CYS A 97 3.30 -8.83 2.95
CA CYS A 97 3.22 -10.25 3.21
C CYS A 97 4.64 -10.80 3.25
N LEU A 98 5.05 -11.30 4.40
CA LEU A 98 6.37 -11.89 4.60
C LEU A 98 6.26 -13.39 4.39
N VAL A 99 6.87 -13.89 3.33
CA VAL A 99 6.87 -15.32 3.00
C VAL A 99 8.23 -15.89 3.35
N GLN A 100 8.27 -16.78 4.32
CA GLN A 100 9.51 -17.47 4.69
C GLN A 100 9.57 -18.82 3.99
N ALA A 101 10.73 -19.12 3.41
CA ALA A 101 10.95 -20.34 2.66
C ALA A 101 12.26 -21.00 3.09
N LYS A 102 12.31 -22.32 3.02
CA LYS A 102 13.49 -23.13 3.30
C LYS A 102 13.48 -24.35 2.41
N ASN A 103 14.65 -24.67 1.83
CA ASN A 103 14.83 -25.84 0.94
C ASN A 103 13.84 -25.87 -0.23
N GLY A 104 13.56 -24.70 -0.83
CA GLY A 104 12.65 -24.58 -1.97
C GLY A 104 11.19 -24.76 -1.65
N ARG A 105 10.81 -24.65 -0.37
CA ARG A 105 9.40 -24.77 0.07
C ARG A 105 9.02 -23.63 1.01
N VAL A 106 7.81 -23.13 0.86
CA VAL A 106 7.25 -22.12 1.75
C VAL A 106 7.03 -22.74 3.13
N LEU A 107 7.56 -22.06 4.17
CA LEU A 107 7.29 -22.43 5.56
C LEU A 107 6.07 -21.71 6.10
N SER A 108 5.97 -20.41 5.86
CA SER A 108 4.89 -19.58 6.38
C SER A 108 4.73 -18.32 5.56
N ALA A 109 3.54 -17.73 5.62
CA ALA A 109 3.25 -16.40 5.08
C ALA A 109 2.53 -15.60 6.16
N LYS A 110 3.06 -14.43 6.49
CA LYS A 110 2.55 -13.60 7.58
C LYS A 110 2.38 -12.18 7.12
N GLN A 111 1.19 -11.63 7.38
CA GLN A 111 0.92 -10.23 7.07
C GLN A 111 1.59 -9.31 8.09
N SER A 112 2.21 -8.23 7.60
CA SER A 112 2.86 -7.23 8.43
C SER A 112 2.50 -5.84 7.91
N TYR A 113 2.56 -4.86 8.80
CA TYR A 113 2.30 -3.46 8.46
C TYR A 113 3.47 -2.61 8.92
N LEU A 114 3.98 -1.78 8.02
CA LEU A 114 5.01 -0.79 8.32
C LEU A 114 4.49 0.61 7.99
N ASP A 115 4.62 1.47 8.96
CA ASP A 115 4.15 2.85 8.89
C ASP A 115 5.32 3.79 8.58
#